data_3cb96343e9e9f44ff45076541cd4370a
#
_entry.id   3cb96343e9e9f44ff45076541cd4370a
#
_cell.length_a   1.000
_cell.length_b   1.000
_cell.length_c   1.000
_cell.angle_alpha   90.00
_cell.angle_beta   90.00
_cell.angle_gamma   90.00
#
_symmetry.space_group_name_H-M   'P 1'
#
loop_
_entity.id
_entity.type
_entity.pdbx_description
1 polymer ?
#
loop_
_entity_poly.entity_id
_entity_poly.type
_entity_poly.pdbx_seq_one_letter_code
_entity_poly.pdbx_strand_id
1 'polypeptide(L)'
;MEADVEKRPVTRQLMTHPGVGLLTALAFELVIGTPQRFHCGKQVASYVGLVPSEESSGDRRRLGHISKQGNALLRFLLVEAAQVTMRSHPEWRSRFFHLAMRRARKIAKVAMARKLAVHLYWMWRQGRDYGPQQKLGSQGRKLSSHVVQTRGSTR
;
A
#
# COMPACT_ATOMS: atom_id res chain seq x y z
N MET A 1 23.19 9.58 -7.45
CA MET A 1 21.88 9.01 -7.09
C MET A 1 21.87 7.47 -7.10
N GLU A 2 22.37 6.80 -8.13
CA GLU A 2 22.42 5.33 -8.13
C GLU A 2 23.32 4.75 -7.04
N ALA A 3 24.45 5.38 -6.74
CA ALA A 3 25.37 4.95 -5.67
C ALA A 3 24.76 4.99 -4.25
N ASP A 4 23.76 5.85 -4.02
CA ASP A 4 23.09 5.95 -2.73
C ASP A 4 22.00 4.89 -2.55
N VAL A 5 21.48 4.35 -3.66
CA VAL A 5 20.48 3.27 -3.65
C VAL A 5 21.10 1.96 -3.21
N GLU A 6 22.37 1.73 -3.55
CA GLU A 6 23.09 0.52 -3.11
C GLU A 6 23.20 0.44 -1.59
N LYS A 7 23.19 1.60 -0.93
CA LYS A 7 23.25 1.72 0.53
C LYS A 7 21.89 1.62 1.23
N ARG A 8 20.78 1.55 0.47
CA ARG A 8 19.42 1.54 1.00
C ARG A 8 18.68 0.24 0.65
N PRO A 9 18.76 -0.78 1.50
CA PRO A 9 18.13 -2.08 1.23
C PRO A 9 16.60 -1.97 1.13
N VAL A 10 15.96 -1.07 1.88
CA VAL A 10 14.52 -0.85 1.85
C VAL A 10 14.07 -0.26 0.52
N THR A 11 14.75 0.75 0.03
CA THR A 11 14.46 1.33 -1.30
C THR A 11 14.56 0.27 -2.39
N ARG A 12 15.60 -0.56 -2.38
CA ARG A 12 15.72 -1.68 -3.33
C ARG A 12 14.58 -2.67 -3.24
N GLN A 13 14.20 -3.03 -2.03
CA GLN A 13 13.09 -3.94 -1.78
C GLN A 13 11.77 -3.40 -2.37
N LEU A 14 11.48 -2.14 -2.13
CA LEU A 14 10.27 -1.50 -2.64
C LEU A 14 10.27 -1.38 -4.18
N MET A 15 11.43 -1.20 -4.79
CA MET A 15 11.58 -1.18 -6.24
C MET A 15 11.29 -2.53 -6.92
N THR A 16 11.24 -3.63 -6.19
CA THR A 16 10.82 -4.92 -6.74
C THR A 16 9.35 -4.93 -7.13
N HIS A 17 8.55 -4.02 -6.58
CA HIS A 17 7.16 -3.86 -6.97
C HIS A 17 7.07 -3.26 -8.38
N PRO A 18 6.28 -3.87 -9.29
CA PRO A 18 6.12 -3.34 -10.64
C PRO A 18 5.48 -1.94 -10.60
N GLY A 19 6.02 -1.04 -11.39
CA GLY A 19 5.59 0.36 -11.44
C GLY A 19 6.20 1.27 -10.38
N VAL A 20 6.94 0.74 -9.42
CA VAL A 20 7.63 1.51 -8.40
C VAL A 20 9.08 1.74 -8.81
N GLY A 21 9.40 2.96 -9.19
CA GLY A 21 10.77 3.38 -9.50
C GLY A 21 11.52 3.89 -8.28
N LEU A 22 12.78 4.26 -8.50
CA LEU A 22 13.68 4.76 -7.47
C LEU A 22 13.09 5.94 -6.69
N LEU A 23 12.55 6.93 -7.38
CA LEU A 23 12.02 8.15 -6.76
C LEU A 23 10.83 7.85 -5.85
N THR A 24 9.93 7.00 -6.30
CA THR A 24 8.76 6.58 -5.51
C THR A 24 9.17 5.77 -4.28
N ALA A 25 10.06 4.81 -4.45
CA ALA A 25 10.56 3.99 -3.35
C ALA A 25 11.30 4.82 -2.30
N LEU A 26 12.18 5.71 -2.73
CA LEU A 26 12.93 6.58 -1.84
C LEU A 26 12.02 7.56 -1.09
N ALA A 27 11.08 8.20 -1.80
CA ALA A 27 10.12 9.10 -1.18
C ALA A 27 9.25 8.37 -0.15
N PHE A 28 8.82 7.15 -0.45
CA PHE A 28 8.06 6.32 0.49
C PHE A 28 8.88 6.00 1.75
N GLU A 29 10.10 5.54 1.58
CA GLU A 29 11.00 5.25 2.71
C GLU A 29 11.23 6.47 3.59
N LEU A 30 11.54 7.63 3.00
CA LEU A 30 11.83 8.84 3.75
C LEU A 30 10.61 9.43 4.46
N VAL A 31 9.46 9.41 3.83
CA VAL A 31 8.22 9.97 4.42
C VAL A 31 7.66 9.05 5.50
N ILE A 32 7.65 7.75 5.29
CA ILE A 32 7.16 6.78 6.27
C ILE A 32 8.14 6.68 7.47
N GLY A 33 9.44 6.75 7.21
CA GLY A 33 10.49 6.68 8.22
C GLY A 33 10.72 5.27 8.73
N THR A 34 9.77 4.69 9.46
CA THR A 34 9.80 3.28 9.88
C THR A 34 8.40 2.65 9.82
N PRO A 35 8.27 1.38 9.42
CA PRO A 35 6.96 0.74 9.34
C PRO A 35 6.34 0.45 10.72
N GLN A 36 7.16 0.38 11.77
CA GLN A 36 6.71 0.12 13.14
C GLN A 36 5.92 1.28 13.75
N ARG A 37 5.98 2.48 13.18
CA ARG A 37 5.14 3.62 13.58
C ARG A 37 3.64 3.37 13.37
N PHE A 38 3.29 2.43 12.50
CA PHE A 38 1.92 2.14 12.12
C PHE A 38 1.54 0.72 12.53
N HIS A 39 0.30 0.54 12.96
CA HIS A 39 -0.24 -0.77 13.33
C HIS A 39 -0.86 -1.51 12.15
N CYS A 40 -1.32 -0.78 11.15
CA CYS A 40 -1.98 -1.36 9.98
C CYS A 40 -1.84 -0.47 8.75
N GLY A 41 -2.12 -1.03 7.58
CA GLY A 41 -2.09 -0.30 6.31
C GLY A 41 -3.07 0.87 6.24
N LYS A 42 -4.17 0.81 6.97
CA LYS A 42 -5.16 1.89 7.06
C LYS A 42 -4.56 3.17 7.62
N GLN A 43 -3.71 3.04 8.64
CA GLN A 43 -3.00 4.19 9.23
C GLN A 43 -2.00 4.80 8.25
N VAL A 44 -1.30 3.99 7.47
CA VAL A 44 -0.39 4.47 6.42
C VAL A 44 -1.16 5.25 5.35
N ALA A 45 -2.25 4.70 4.86
CA ALA A 45 -3.11 5.35 3.87
C ALA A 45 -3.65 6.69 4.36
N SER A 46 -4.02 6.76 5.64
CA SER A 46 -4.46 7.99 6.31
C SER A 46 -3.33 9.01 6.43
N TYR A 47 -2.15 8.55 6.84
CA TYR A 47 -0.96 9.40 6.99
C TYR A 47 -0.51 10.01 5.65
N VAL A 48 -0.58 9.25 4.57
CA VAL A 48 -0.26 9.75 3.22
C VAL A 48 -1.37 10.65 2.66
N GLY A 49 -2.57 10.61 3.24
CA GLY A 49 -3.69 11.44 2.84
C GLY A 49 -4.48 10.90 1.64
N LEU A 50 -4.47 9.59 1.43
CA LEU A 50 -5.20 8.90 0.36
C LEU A 50 -6.53 8.30 0.82
N VAL A 51 -6.96 8.60 2.04
CA VAL A 51 -8.26 8.18 2.58
C VAL A 51 -9.30 9.27 2.32
N PRO A 52 -10.51 8.92 1.87
CA PRO A 52 -11.59 9.89 1.74
C PRO A 52 -11.90 10.53 3.09
N SER A 53 -12.13 11.84 3.09
CA SER A 53 -12.67 12.51 4.26
C SER A 53 -14.12 12.10 4.44
N GLU A 54 -14.52 11.70 5.64
CA GLU A 54 -15.91 11.42 5.98
C GLU A 54 -16.58 12.71 6.48
N GLU A 55 -17.50 13.25 5.67
CA GLU A 55 -18.47 14.24 6.15
C GLU A 55 -19.73 13.47 6.58
N SER A 56 -19.82 13.14 7.85
CA SER A 56 -21.01 12.52 8.41
C SER A 56 -21.88 13.55 9.13
N SER A 57 -23.04 13.83 8.57
CA SER A 57 -24.13 14.48 9.28
C SER A 57 -25.32 13.52 9.36
N GLY A 58 -25.59 12.97 10.54
CA GLY A 58 -26.66 12.02 10.76
C GLY A 58 -26.41 10.64 10.10
N ASP A 59 -27.47 9.95 9.64
CA ASP A 59 -27.42 8.61 9.07
C ASP A 59 -26.84 8.51 7.65
N ARG A 60 -26.33 9.61 7.09
CA ARG A 60 -25.78 9.64 5.72
C ARG A 60 -24.29 9.79 5.73
N ARG A 61 -23.59 8.69 5.43
CA ARG A 61 -22.16 8.73 5.08
C ARG A 61 -21.98 9.34 3.69
N ARG A 62 -21.42 10.53 3.63
CA ARG A 62 -20.89 11.09 2.38
C ARG A 62 -19.38 10.96 2.40
N LEU A 63 -18.86 10.13 1.48
CA LEU A 63 -17.43 10.09 1.22
C LEU A 63 -17.07 11.31 0.38
N GLY A 64 -16.39 12.27 0.99
CA GLY A 64 -15.88 13.46 0.32
C GLY A 64 -14.56 13.22 -0.43
N HIS A 65 -13.90 14.31 -0.79
CA HIS A 65 -12.56 14.26 -1.36
C HIS A 65 -11.55 13.60 -0.39
N ILE A 66 -10.44 13.11 -0.93
CA ILE A 66 -9.33 12.63 -0.08
C ILE A 66 -8.88 13.75 0.86
N SER A 67 -8.41 13.37 2.04
CA SER A 67 -8.01 14.33 3.07
C SER A 67 -6.86 15.25 2.64
N LYS A 68 -6.02 14.80 1.70
CA LYS A 68 -4.81 15.49 1.21
C LYS A 68 -3.84 15.93 2.30
N GLN A 69 -3.96 15.37 3.49
CA GLN A 69 -2.98 15.52 4.55
C GLN A 69 -1.70 14.76 4.19
N GLY A 70 -0.58 15.20 4.73
CA GLY A 70 0.70 14.57 4.49
C GLY A 70 1.43 15.10 3.25
N ASN A 71 2.35 14.31 2.74
CA ASN A 71 3.28 14.74 1.68
C ASN A 71 2.64 14.67 0.29
N ALA A 72 2.49 15.82 -0.34
CA ALA A 72 1.88 15.95 -1.67
C ALA A 72 2.70 15.25 -2.77
N LEU A 73 4.02 15.32 -2.69
CA LEU A 73 4.91 14.66 -3.64
C LEU A 73 4.75 13.14 -3.59
N LEU A 74 4.71 12.58 -2.39
CA LEU A 74 4.51 11.13 -2.23
C LEU A 74 3.16 10.68 -2.79
N ARG A 75 2.08 11.43 -2.54
CA ARG A 75 0.77 11.13 -3.14
C ARG A 75 0.82 11.12 -4.66
N PHE A 76 1.44 12.13 -5.26
CA PHE A 76 1.61 12.22 -6.70
C PHE A 76 2.38 11.00 -7.25
N LEU A 77 3.50 10.67 -6.64
CA LEU A 77 4.34 9.54 -7.06
C LEU A 77 3.60 8.19 -6.91
N LEU A 78 2.82 8.01 -5.86
CA LEU A 78 2.02 6.80 -5.66
C LEU A 78 0.91 6.66 -6.71
N VAL A 79 0.25 7.76 -7.09
CA VAL A 79 -0.76 7.75 -8.15
C VAL A 79 -0.12 7.39 -9.49
N GLU A 80 1.02 7.98 -9.82
CA GLU A 80 1.75 7.67 -11.06
C GLU A 80 2.23 6.21 -11.07
N ALA A 81 2.81 5.73 -9.98
CA ALA A 81 3.26 4.35 -9.85
C ALA A 81 2.08 3.35 -9.97
N ALA A 82 0.94 3.66 -9.37
CA ALA A 82 -0.26 2.84 -9.50
C ALA A 82 -0.75 2.76 -10.95
N GLN A 83 -0.70 3.85 -11.70
CA GLN A 83 -1.05 3.86 -13.12
C GLN A 83 -0.12 2.97 -13.95
N VAL A 84 1.17 3.01 -13.69
CA VAL A 84 2.15 2.14 -14.36
C VAL A 84 1.88 0.67 -14.01
N THR A 85 1.63 0.37 -12.75
CA THR A 85 1.29 -0.99 -12.30
C THR A 85 0.03 -1.52 -12.99
N MET A 86 -1.00 -0.69 -13.12
CA MET A 86 -2.25 -1.07 -13.81
C MET A 86 -2.03 -1.36 -15.31
N ARG A 87 -1.09 -0.70 -15.93
CA ARG A 87 -0.76 -0.97 -17.35
C ARG A 87 -0.04 -2.30 -17.55
N SER A 88 0.83 -2.67 -16.62
CA SER A 88 1.70 -3.83 -16.74
C SER A 88 1.13 -5.11 -16.10
N HIS A 89 0.20 -4.99 -15.15
CA HIS A 89 -0.31 -6.14 -14.39
C HIS A 89 -1.83 -6.32 -14.56
N PRO A 90 -2.26 -7.47 -15.09
CA PRO A 90 -3.68 -7.74 -15.36
C PRO A 90 -4.57 -7.69 -14.11
N GLU A 91 -4.09 -8.16 -12.96
CA GLU A 91 -4.85 -8.13 -11.70
C GLU A 91 -5.14 -6.70 -11.23
N TRP A 92 -4.15 -5.82 -11.31
CA TRP A 92 -4.29 -4.41 -10.98
C TRP A 92 -5.23 -3.70 -11.95
N ARG A 93 -5.11 -4.01 -13.23
CA ARG A 93 -5.99 -3.49 -14.28
C ARG A 93 -7.44 -3.91 -14.05
N SER A 94 -7.69 -5.17 -13.78
CA SER A 94 -9.03 -5.70 -13.51
C SER A 94 -9.68 -4.99 -12.31
N ARG A 95 -8.95 -4.84 -11.21
CA ARG A 95 -9.45 -4.11 -10.04
C ARG A 95 -9.76 -2.65 -10.32
N PHE A 96 -8.91 -1.99 -11.09
CA PHE A 96 -9.16 -0.61 -11.51
C PHE A 96 -10.46 -0.50 -12.30
N PHE A 97 -10.68 -1.37 -13.27
CA PHE A 97 -11.91 -1.35 -14.06
C PHE A 97 -13.15 -1.61 -13.22
N HIS A 98 -13.10 -2.56 -12.30
CA HIS A 98 -14.22 -2.78 -11.36
C HIS A 98 -14.55 -1.54 -10.51
N LEU A 99 -13.54 -0.84 -10.04
CA LEU A 99 -13.73 0.41 -9.31
C LEU A 99 -14.24 1.54 -10.21
N ALA A 100 -13.71 1.65 -11.44
CA ALA A 100 -14.08 2.69 -12.39
C ALA A 100 -15.51 2.53 -12.94
N MET A 101 -16.05 1.31 -12.93
CA MET A 101 -17.46 1.05 -13.27
C MET A 101 -18.43 1.57 -12.22
N ARG A 102 -18.00 1.64 -10.95
CA ARG A 102 -18.84 2.08 -9.83
C ARG A 102 -18.61 3.53 -9.44
N ARG A 103 -17.46 4.08 -9.76
CA ARG A 103 -17.01 5.42 -9.35
C ARG A 103 -16.28 6.12 -10.48
N ALA A 104 -16.13 7.45 -10.38
CA ALA A 104 -15.36 8.21 -11.35
C ALA A 104 -13.91 7.67 -11.47
N ARG A 105 -13.34 7.73 -12.67
CA ARG A 105 -11.98 7.25 -12.95
C ARG A 105 -10.92 7.87 -12.04
N LYS A 106 -11.07 9.17 -11.71
CA LYS A 106 -10.15 9.85 -10.79
C LYS A 106 -10.16 9.22 -9.40
N ILE A 107 -11.36 8.88 -8.88
CA ILE A 107 -11.52 8.21 -7.59
C ILE A 107 -10.92 6.80 -7.62
N ALA A 108 -11.14 6.07 -8.69
CA ALA A 108 -10.57 4.74 -8.88
C ALA A 108 -9.03 4.77 -8.89
N LYS A 109 -8.40 5.74 -9.56
CA LYS A 109 -6.95 5.92 -9.55
C LYS A 109 -6.40 6.16 -8.15
N VAL A 110 -7.04 7.02 -7.38
CA VAL A 110 -6.64 7.29 -5.99
C VAL A 110 -6.82 6.07 -5.11
N ALA A 111 -7.89 5.30 -5.29
CA ALA A 111 -8.10 4.05 -4.57
C ALA A 111 -7.00 3.01 -4.88
N MET A 112 -6.54 2.96 -6.13
CA MET A 112 -5.41 2.09 -6.50
C MET A 112 -4.09 2.58 -5.90
N ALA A 113 -3.84 3.89 -5.85
CA ALA A 113 -2.68 4.47 -5.18
C ALA A 113 -2.68 4.14 -3.67
N ARG A 114 -3.83 4.19 -3.02
CA ARG A 114 -3.99 3.76 -1.63
C ARG A 114 -3.62 2.28 -1.45
N LYS A 115 -4.10 1.41 -2.32
CA LYS A 115 -3.75 -0.02 -2.30
C LYS A 115 -2.26 -0.24 -2.48
N LEU A 116 -1.64 0.51 -3.37
CA LEU A 116 -0.19 0.47 -3.58
C LEU A 116 0.56 0.87 -2.31
N ALA A 117 0.20 1.99 -1.67
CA ALA A 117 0.82 2.43 -0.43
C ALA A 117 0.74 1.38 0.68
N VAL A 118 -0.42 0.76 0.85
CA VAL A 118 -0.62 -0.33 1.83
C VAL A 118 0.23 -1.54 1.47
N HIS A 119 0.34 -1.88 0.19
CA HIS A 119 1.14 -3.01 -0.26
C HIS A 119 2.63 -2.78 -0.03
N LEU A 120 3.15 -1.60 -0.35
CA LEU A 120 4.54 -1.23 -0.07
C LEU A 120 4.85 -1.26 1.43
N TYR A 121 3.92 -0.78 2.24
CA TYR A 121 4.05 -0.85 3.70
C TYR A 121 4.20 -2.28 4.21
N TRP A 122 3.38 -3.22 3.75
CA TRP A 122 3.47 -4.61 4.15
C TRP A 122 4.71 -5.31 3.62
N MET A 123 5.12 -5.02 2.40
CA MET A 123 6.41 -5.51 1.87
C MET A 123 7.56 -5.09 2.78
N TRP A 124 7.62 -3.83 3.15
CA TRP A 124 8.65 -3.31 4.04
C TRP A 124 8.58 -3.95 5.44
N ARG A 125 7.41 -3.95 6.04
CA ARG A 125 7.23 -4.49 7.40
C ARG A 125 7.56 -5.97 7.52
N GLN A 126 7.23 -6.75 6.50
CA GLN A 126 7.50 -8.19 6.45
C GLN A 126 8.87 -8.54 5.91
N GLY A 127 9.63 -7.57 5.39
CA GLY A 127 10.93 -7.81 4.79
C GLY A 127 10.87 -8.68 3.53
N ARG A 128 9.80 -8.60 2.75
CA ARG A 128 9.56 -9.42 1.56
C ARG A 128 9.59 -8.59 0.30
N ASP A 129 10.22 -9.14 -0.73
CA ASP A 129 10.14 -8.60 -2.08
C ASP A 129 8.76 -8.85 -2.70
N TYR A 130 8.46 -8.13 -3.78
CA TYR A 130 7.24 -8.38 -4.52
C TYR A 130 7.25 -9.79 -5.10
N GLY A 131 6.25 -10.58 -4.76
CA GLY A 131 6.09 -11.95 -5.23
C GLY A 131 4.74 -12.18 -5.88
N PRO A 132 4.63 -13.10 -6.86
CA PRO A 132 3.39 -13.38 -7.58
C PRO A 132 2.26 -13.95 -6.71
N GLN A 133 2.56 -14.33 -5.47
CA GLN A 133 1.57 -14.90 -4.54
C GLN A 133 0.91 -13.88 -3.60
N GLN A 134 1.30 -12.63 -3.66
CA GLN A 134 0.64 -11.60 -2.85
C GLN A 134 -0.67 -11.19 -3.53
N LYS A 135 -1.72 -11.93 -3.26
CA LYS A 135 -3.07 -11.56 -3.69
C LYS A 135 -3.43 -10.22 -3.07
N LEU A 136 -3.77 -9.28 -3.92
CA LEU A 136 -4.25 -7.96 -3.56
C LEU A 136 -5.53 -8.10 -2.70
N GLY A 137 -5.43 -8.20 -1.42
CA GLY A 137 -6.58 -8.23 -0.52
C GLY A 137 -6.57 -9.24 0.61
N SER A 138 -5.53 -10.10 0.73
CA SER A 138 -5.48 -11.11 1.79
C SER A 138 -4.66 -10.72 3.04
N GLN A 139 -4.22 -9.46 3.14
CA GLN A 139 -3.30 -9.04 4.20
C GLN A 139 -3.98 -8.54 5.49
N GLY A 140 -5.24 -8.88 5.70
CA GLY A 140 -5.97 -8.47 6.90
C GLY A 140 -6.26 -9.58 7.92
N ARG A 141 -5.96 -10.82 7.61
CA ARG A 141 -6.44 -11.93 8.45
C ARG A 141 -5.51 -13.14 8.47
N LYS A 142 -4.31 -13.03 9.02
CA LYS A 142 -3.56 -14.21 9.50
C LYS A 142 -2.41 -13.78 10.43
N LEU A 143 -2.76 -13.45 11.65
CA LEU A 143 -1.88 -13.53 12.80
C LEU A 143 -2.70 -14.00 14.01
N SER A 144 -3.23 -15.20 13.93
CA SER A 144 -3.62 -15.97 15.11
C SER A 144 -3.79 -17.42 14.72
N SER A 145 -3.09 -18.25 15.41
CA SER A 145 -3.07 -19.72 15.38
C SER A 145 -1.92 -20.35 14.62
N HIS A 146 -0.80 -20.49 15.30
CA HIS A 146 -0.11 -21.76 15.43
C HIS A 146 0.76 -21.73 16.67
N VAL A 147 0.11 -21.86 17.82
CA VAL A 147 0.73 -22.48 18.99
C VAL A 147 0.55 -23.98 18.78
N VAL A 148 1.55 -24.62 18.24
CA VAL A 148 1.64 -26.09 18.26
C VAL A 148 1.98 -26.48 19.69
N GLN A 149 1.00 -27.00 20.41
CA GLN A 149 1.24 -27.76 21.63
C GLN A 149 1.93 -29.05 21.25
N THR A 150 3.22 -29.11 21.46
CA THR A 150 3.92 -30.38 21.60
C THR A 150 3.59 -30.95 22.98
N ARG A 151 2.59 -31.81 23.05
CA ARG A 151 2.43 -32.69 24.19
C ARG A 151 3.51 -33.75 24.12
N GLY A 152 4.46 -33.64 25.04
CA GLY A 152 5.36 -34.73 25.37
C GLY A 152 4.55 -35.92 25.89
N SER A 153 4.74 -37.05 25.29
CA SER A 153 4.32 -38.34 25.84
C SER A 153 5.55 -39.00 26.41
N THR A 154 5.58 -39.01 27.73
CA THR A 154 6.50 -39.82 28.51
C THR A 154 5.99 -41.26 28.52
N ARG A 155 6.80 -42.16 28.05
CA ARG A 155 6.93 -43.53 28.60
C ARG A 155 8.29 -44.09 28.30
#